data_878ae83dbb6a38f805d33f5947038403
#
_entry.id   878ae83dbb6a38f805d33f5947038403
#
_cell.length_a   1.000
_cell.length_b   1.000
_cell.length_c   1.000
_cell.angle_alpha   90.00
_cell.angle_beta   90.00
_cell.angle_gamma   90.00
#
_symmetry.space_group_name_H-M   'P 1'
#
loop_
_entity.id
_entity.type
_entity.pdbx_description
1 polymer ?
#
loop_
_entity_poly.entity_id
_entity_poly.type
_entity_poly.pdbx_seq_one_letter_code
_entity_poly.pdbx_strand_id
1 'polypeptide(L)'
;MLRRASFFTYFLAAVIALGVLSERAYPGIVMEQVVYEEGSPSRQKVTLYIQDNKLKQVEDAGQFSPAVIFDLNSGNIVFVNNEKKLYITLNRDEYLKYIESFMSENKGTPQEKRNVSLKKTGETGNFAGYASKKLEIYDNGKLQTEYWVSKEPGFADEIDLDKMSKLMNEVKRISQNIGGSASISDNEYEIIQEIYEEGYPMKTVYYAPEGAGSVTEEIISVKKQEIPAAEFLPPSGYEKITYQDILNQQ
;
A
#
# COMPACT_ATOMS: atom_id res chain seq x y z
N MET A 1 7.80 57.26 -20.40
CA MET A 1 7.03 56.46 -19.40
C MET A 1 6.22 55.31 -19.98
N LEU A 2 6.33 54.94 -21.24
CA LEU A 2 5.51 53.91 -21.93
C LEU A 2 6.18 52.55 -22.15
N ARG A 3 7.43 52.33 -21.68
CA ARG A 3 8.13 51.05 -21.86
C ARG A 3 8.07 50.07 -20.64
N ARG A 4 7.58 50.52 -19.49
CA ARG A 4 7.48 49.64 -18.30
C ARG A 4 6.16 48.92 -18.18
N ALA A 5 5.08 49.41 -18.79
CA ALA A 5 3.79 48.77 -18.76
C ALA A 5 3.71 47.50 -19.67
N SER A 6 4.47 47.51 -20.77
CA SER A 6 4.50 46.39 -21.73
C SER A 6 5.17 45.13 -21.14
N PHE A 7 6.24 45.30 -20.35
CA PHE A 7 6.94 44.16 -19.77
C PHE A 7 6.11 43.44 -18.69
N PHE A 8 5.35 44.20 -17.92
CA PHE A 8 4.50 43.63 -16.86
C PHE A 8 3.29 42.89 -17.44
N THR A 9 2.76 43.35 -18.55
CA THR A 9 1.61 42.73 -19.23
C THR A 9 2.01 41.41 -19.89
N TYR A 10 3.19 41.33 -20.48
CA TYR A 10 3.73 40.07 -21.05
C TYR A 10 4.16 39.08 -19.98
N PHE A 11 4.67 39.56 -18.84
CA PHE A 11 5.04 38.69 -17.72
C PHE A 11 3.79 38.10 -17.05
N LEU A 12 2.73 38.88 -16.90
CA LEU A 12 1.45 38.39 -16.35
C LEU A 12 0.75 37.41 -17.31
N ALA A 13 0.81 37.65 -18.63
CA ALA A 13 0.29 36.73 -19.64
C ALA A 13 1.10 35.42 -19.69
N ALA A 14 2.43 35.46 -19.53
CA ALA A 14 3.27 34.26 -19.48
C ALA A 14 3.02 33.44 -18.21
N VAL A 15 2.78 34.07 -17.06
CA VAL A 15 2.43 33.38 -15.82
C VAL A 15 1.03 32.75 -15.90
N ILE A 16 0.07 33.39 -16.57
CA ILE A 16 -1.26 32.81 -16.80
C ILE A 16 -1.17 31.67 -17.83
N ALA A 17 -0.33 31.78 -18.86
CA ALA A 17 -0.12 30.70 -19.83
C ALA A 17 0.61 29.48 -19.22
N LEU A 18 1.53 29.69 -18.27
CA LEU A 18 2.17 28.60 -17.52
C LEU A 18 1.23 27.95 -16.50
N GLY A 19 0.23 28.70 -16.00
CA GLY A 19 -0.82 28.15 -15.12
C GLY A 19 -1.86 27.29 -15.84
N VAL A 20 -1.97 27.38 -17.17
CA VAL A 20 -2.90 26.58 -18.00
C VAL A 20 -2.22 25.35 -18.60
N LEU A 21 -0.89 25.28 -18.53
CA LEU A 21 -0.11 24.07 -18.85
C LEU A 21 0.20 23.23 -17.59
N SER A 22 -0.50 23.44 -16.49
CA SER A 22 -0.55 22.43 -15.47
C SER A 22 -1.16 21.20 -16.13
N GLU A 23 -0.29 20.32 -16.56
CA GLU A 23 -0.59 18.94 -16.89
C GLU A 23 -1.74 18.47 -16.00
N ARG A 24 -2.62 17.68 -16.54
CA ARG A 24 -3.65 16.99 -15.78
C ARG A 24 -2.93 16.22 -14.65
N ALA A 25 -2.66 16.90 -13.55
CA ALA A 25 -2.34 16.24 -12.31
C ALA A 25 -3.60 15.43 -12.01
N TYR A 26 -3.54 14.14 -12.25
CA TYR A 26 -4.56 13.25 -11.70
C TYR A 26 -4.56 13.53 -10.21
N PRO A 27 -5.71 13.89 -9.62
CA PRO A 27 -5.75 14.11 -8.20
C PRO A 27 -5.38 12.80 -7.53
N GLY A 28 -4.36 12.81 -6.69
CA GLY A 28 -3.99 11.64 -5.91
C GLY A 28 -5.18 11.12 -5.11
N ILE A 29 -5.04 9.95 -4.54
CA ILE A 29 -6.08 9.26 -3.78
C ILE A 29 -5.67 9.22 -2.31
N VAL A 30 -6.54 9.71 -1.43
CA VAL A 30 -6.43 9.53 0.02
C VAL A 30 -7.53 8.58 0.47
N MET A 31 -7.15 7.45 1.07
CA MET A 31 -8.08 6.47 1.62
C MET A 31 -7.94 6.40 3.14
N GLU A 32 -9.07 6.30 3.84
CA GLU A 32 -9.11 5.94 5.25
C GLU A 32 -9.62 4.50 5.38
N GLN A 33 -8.84 3.69 6.05
CA GLN A 33 -9.11 2.28 6.32
C GLN A 33 -9.26 2.07 7.82
N VAL A 34 -10.13 1.17 8.22
CA VAL A 34 -10.21 0.66 9.59
C VAL A 34 -9.89 -0.83 9.62
N VAL A 35 -9.13 -1.23 10.64
CA VAL A 35 -8.78 -2.63 10.91
C VAL A 35 -9.37 -3.00 12.27
N TYR A 36 -10.11 -4.10 12.34
CA TYR A 36 -10.72 -4.57 13.58
C TYR A 36 -10.90 -6.08 13.61
N GLU A 37 -10.84 -6.65 14.80
CA GLU A 37 -11.19 -8.03 15.06
C GLU A 37 -12.69 -8.16 15.35
N GLU A 38 -13.28 -9.27 14.94
CA GLU A 38 -14.67 -9.59 15.21
C GLU A 38 -14.95 -9.63 16.72
N GLY A 39 -15.97 -8.90 17.17
CA GLY A 39 -16.31 -8.78 18.58
C GLY A 39 -15.45 -7.81 19.39
N SER A 40 -14.37 -7.26 18.81
CA SER A 40 -13.55 -6.23 19.47
C SER A 40 -14.17 -4.84 19.31
N PRO A 41 -14.22 -4.01 20.38
CA PRO A 41 -14.57 -2.60 20.26
C PRO A 41 -13.44 -1.75 19.67
N SER A 42 -12.22 -2.27 19.64
CA SER A 42 -11.05 -1.54 19.13
C SER A 42 -11.05 -1.50 17.61
N ARG A 43 -10.80 -0.32 17.06
CA ARG A 43 -10.63 -0.11 15.62
C ARG A 43 -9.35 0.68 15.39
N GLN A 44 -8.40 0.06 14.71
CA GLN A 44 -7.19 0.76 14.28
C GLN A 44 -7.48 1.48 12.97
N LYS A 45 -7.12 2.75 12.90
CA LYS A 45 -7.26 3.55 11.69
C LYS A 45 -5.96 3.59 10.93
N VAL A 46 -6.04 3.48 9.60
CA VAL A 46 -4.91 3.58 8.68
C VAL A 46 -5.28 4.58 7.60
N THR A 47 -4.37 5.49 7.27
CA THR A 47 -4.53 6.41 6.16
C THR A 47 -3.53 6.06 5.07
N LEU A 48 -4.03 5.93 3.84
CA LEU A 48 -3.25 5.67 2.63
C LEU A 48 -3.26 6.92 1.75
N TYR A 49 -2.08 7.35 1.31
CA TYR A 49 -1.88 8.43 0.33
C TYR A 49 -1.26 7.81 -0.90
N ILE A 50 -1.84 8.03 -2.08
CA ILE A 50 -1.43 7.39 -3.33
C ILE A 50 -1.41 8.43 -4.43
N GLN A 51 -0.24 8.66 -5.05
CA GLN A 51 -0.08 9.58 -6.18
C GLN A 51 1.23 9.31 -6.91
N ASP A 52 1.21 9.32 -8.24
CA ASP A 52 2.40 9.27 -9.11
C ASP A 52 3.37 8.12 -8.78
N ASN A 53 2.86 6.90 -8.64
CA ASN A 53 3.64 5.72 -8.23
C ASN A 53 4.25 5.80 -6.83
N LYS A 54 3.71 6.63 -5.96
CA LYS A 54 4.09 6.70 -4.56
C LYS A 54 2.91 6.31 -3.70
N LEU A 55 3.20 5.55 -2.66
CA LEU A 55 2.23 5.14 -1.66
C LEU A 55 2.81 5.45 -0.28
N LYS A 56 2.04 6.14 0.56
CA LYS A 56 2.34 6.30 1.98
C LYS A 56 1.22 5.71 2.80
N GLN A 57 1.59 4.86 3.72
CA GLN A 57 0.69 4.32 4.73
C GLN A 57 1.04 4.91 6.10
N VAL A 58 0.04 5.38 6.83
CA VAL A 58 0.16 5.88 8.20
C VAL A 58 -0.84 5.16 9.08
N GLU A 59 -0.36 4.48 10.10
CA GLU A 59 -1.21 3.86 11.11
C GLU A 59 -1.50 4.90 12.21
N ASP A 60 -2.78 5.12 12.53
CA ASP A 60 -3.17 6.04 13.61
C ASP A 60 -3.01 5.36 14.98
N ALA A 61 -1.82 5.47 15.52
CA ALA A 61 -1.45 5.04 16.87
C ALA A 61 -1.19 6.24 17.81
N GLY A 62 -1.84 7.37 17.54
CA GLY A 62 -1.62 8.63 18.24
C GLY A 62 -0.25 9.22 17.96
N GLN A 63 0.48 9.64 18.99
CA GLN A 63 1.82 10.25 18.82
C GLN A 63 2.90 9.26 18.30
N PHE A 64 2.59 7.97 18.27
CA PHE A 64 3.53 6.91 17.88
C PHE A 64 3.24 6.33 16.48
N SER A 65 2.33 6.96 15.75
CA SER A 65 1.89 6.51 14.42
C SER A 65 3.06 6.17 13.48
N PRO A 66 3.36 4.89 13.21
CA PRO A 66 4.39 4.54 12.25
C PRO A 66 3.91 4.88 10.84
N ALA A 67 4.86 5.16 9.95
CA ALA A 67 4.54 5.37 8.56
C ALA A 67 5.54 4.64 7.65
N VAL A 68 5.04 4.17 6.50
CA VAL A 68 5.86 3.60 5.44
C VAL A 68 5.56 4.33 4.14
N ILE A 69 6.61 4.70 3.41
CA ILE A 69 6.50 5.36 2.10
C ILE A 69 7.20 4.48 1.07
N PHE A 70 6.47 4.09 0.04
CA PHE A 70 6.98 3.41 -1.14
C PHE A 70 7.04 4.39 -2.30
N ASP A 71 8.18 4.52 -2.93
CA ASP A 71 8.36 5.23 -4.20
C ASP A 71 8.75 4.22 -5.29
N LEU A 72 7.78 3.78 -6.07
CA LEU A 72 8.00 2.82 -7.14
C LEU A 72 8.79 3.40 -8.33
N ASN A 73 8.95 4.72 -8.42
CA ASN A 73 9.76 5.35 -9.46
C ASN A 73 11.26 5.22 -9.16
N SER A 74 11.65 5.46 -7.89
CA SER A 74 13.05 5.32 -7.45
C SER A 74 13.37 3.93 -6.90
N GLY A 75 12.35 3.16 -6.51
CA GLY A 75 12.50 1.89 -5.79
C GLY A 75 12.89 2.07 -4.33
N ASN A 76 12.75 3.27 -3.78
CA ASN A 76 13.07 3.54 -2.38
C ASN A 76 11.88 3.26 -1.47
N ILE A 77 12.16 2.71 -0.31
CA ILE A 77 11.19 2.51 0.77
C ILE A 77 11.68 3.27 2.00
N VAL A 78 10.81 4.07 2.61
CA VAL A 78 11.11 4.82 3.82
C VAL A 78 10.25 4.30 4.96
N PHE A 79 10.88 3.87 6.03
CA PHE A 79 10.21 3.56 7.28
C PHE A 79 10.39 4.71 8.25
N VAL A 80 9.31 5.19 8.84
CA VAL A 80 9.28 6.32 9.76
C VAL A 80 8.84 5.86 11.14
N ASN A 81 9.65 6.12 12.15
CA ASN A 81 9.31 5.94 13.55
C ASN A 81 9.05 7.31 14.18
N ASN A 82 7.78 7.64 14.36
CA ASN A 82 7.35 8.93 14.89
C ASN A 82 7.63 9.07 16.40
N GLU A 83 7.66 7.96 17.14
CA GLU A 83 7.99 7.96 18.57
C GLU A 83 9.43 8.43 18.82
N LYS A 84 10.37 7.84 18.06
CA LYS A 84 11.80 8.13 18.22
C LYS A 84 12.26 9.30 17.34
N LYS A 85 11.38 9.82 16.47
CA LYS A 85 11.72 10.80 15.42
C LYS A 85 12.89 10.34 14.55
N LEU A 86 12.85 9.10 14.13
CA LEU A 86 13.85 8.47 13.28
C LEU A 86 13.22 8.04 11.96
N TYR A 87 14.02 7.97 10.91
CA TYR A 87 13.63 7.30 9.68
C TYR A 87 14.80 6.58 9.05
N ILE A 88 14.50 5.57 8.26
CA ILE A 88 15.45 4.89 7.39
C ILE A 88 14.93 4.92 5.95
N THR A 89 15.82 5.11 5.01
CA THR A 89 15.53 4.93 3.59
C THR A 89 16.31 3.73 3.11
N LEU A 90 15.60 2.72 2.64
CA LEU A 90 16.18 1.55 1.98
C LEU A 90 16.00 1.70 0.48
N ASN A 91 17.07 1.47 -0.29
CA ASN A 91 16.91 1.22 -1.70
C ASN A 91 16.33 -0.19 -1.92
N ARG A 92 15.99 -0.54 -3.17
CA ARG A 92 15.38 -1.82 -3.50
C ARG A 92 16.17 -3.03 -3.00
N ASP A 93 17.49 -3.04 -3.18
CA ASP A 93 18.32 -4.18 -2.79
C ASP A 93 18.43 -4.31 -1.27
N GLU A 94 18.51 -3.20 -0.54
CA GLU A 94 18.49 -3.18 0.92
C GLU A 94 17.13 -3.64 1.46
N TYR A 95 16.03 -3.21 0.82
CA TYR A 95 14.69 -3.65 1.19
C TYR A 95 14.51 -5.15 0.99
N LEU A 96 14.97 -5.69 -0.13
CA LEU A 96 14.88 -7.14 -0.38
C LEU A 96 15.71 -7.95 0.63
N LYS A 97 16.90 -7.47 1.01
CA LYS A 97 17.70 -8.08 2.09
C LYS A 97 16.99 -8.00 3.45
N TYR A 98 16.34 -6.87 3.74
CA TYR A 98 15.54 -6.72 4.96
C TYR A 98 14.39 -7.74 5.01
N ILE A 99 13.64 -7.87 3.90
CA ILE A 99 12.56 -8.86 3.78
C ILE A 99 13.09 -10.29 3.91
N GLU A 100 14.24 -10.60 3.30
CA GLU A 100 14.87 -11.92 3.41
C GLU A 100 15.25 -12.26 4.86
N SER A 101 15.87 -11.31 5.58
CA SER A 101 16.20 -11.48 7.00
C SER A 101 14.94 -11.69 7.85
N PHE A 102 13.94 -10.81 7.70
CA PHE A 102 12.69 -10.90 8.42
C PHE A 102 11.95 -12.23 8.20
N MET A 103 11.85 -12.68 6.94
CA MET A 103 11.21 -13.95 6.60
C MET A 103 12.02 -15.15 7.11
N SER A 104 13.35 -15.08 7.10
CA SER A 104 14.22 -16.14 7.61
C SER A 104 14.08 -16.33 9.12
N GLU A 105 14.00 -15.24 9.88
CA GLU A 105 13.77 -15.26 11.32
C GLU A 105 12.38 -15.79 11.69
N ASN A 106 11.38 -15.52 10.83
CA ASN A 106 9.99 -15.91 11.01
C ASN A 106 9.58 -17.10 10.12
N LYS A 107 10.54 -17.93 9.71
CA LYS A 107 10.32 -19.02 8.74
C LYS A 107 9.18 -19.97 9.11
N GLY A 108 8.94 -20.19 10.42
CA GLY A 108 7.93 -21.12 10.91
C GLY A 108 8.20 -22.59 10.52
N THR A 109 7.25 -23.45 10.79
CA THR A 109 7.30 -24.85 10.36
C THR A 109 6.97 -24.97 8.88
N PRO A 110 7.55 -25.96 8.15
CA PRO A 110 7.11 -26.27 6.79
C PRO A 110 5.60 -26.49 6.77
N GLN A 111 4.90 -25.79 5.89
CA GLN A 111 3.47 -26.02 5.68
C GLN A 111 3.28 -27.20 4.73
N GLU A 112 2.25 -27.99 4.98
CA GLU A 112 1.75 -28.94 4.01
C GLU A 112 1.35 -28.21 2.72
N LYS A 113 1.40 -28.95 1.59
CA LYS A 113 1.02 -28.37 0.30
C LYS A 113 -0.41 -27.82 0.36
N ARG A 114 -0.51 -26.50 0.27
CA ARG A 114 -1.80 -25.79 0.28
C ARG A 114 -2.48 -25.92 -1.09
N ASN A 115 -3.78 -26.16 -1.06
CA ASN A 115 -4.62 -26.12 -2.27
C ASN A 115 -5.47 -24.84 -2.22
N VAL A 116 -4.88 -23.74 -2.69
CA VAL A 116 -5.52 -22.43 -2.68
C VAL A 116 -6.32 -22.24 -3.97
N SER A 117 -7.55 -21.76 -3.84
CA SER A 117 -8.41 -21.46 -4.99
C SER A 117 -9.19 -20.16 -4.79
N LEU A 118 -9.43 -19.45 -5.89
CA LEU A 118 -10.25 -18.24 -5.94
C LEU A 118 -11.62 -18.57 -6.49
N LYS A 119 -12.66 -18.01 -5.86
CA LYS A 119 -14.05 -18.09 -6.32
C LYS A 119 -14.64 -16.70 -6.49
N LYS A 120 -15.15 -16.39 -7.68
CA LYS A 120 -15.95 -15.20 -7.97
C LYS A 120 -17.41 -15.51 -7.65
N THR A 121 -17.95 -14.91 -6.59
CA THR A 121 -19.27 -15.31 -6.05
C THR A 121 -20.45 -14.74 -6.82
N GLY A 122 -20.26 -13.62 -7.52
CA GLY A 122 -21.34 -12.82 -8.12
C GLY A 122 -22.05 -11.90 -7.13
N GLU A 123 -21.73 -11.97 -5.84
CA GLU A 123 -22.25 -11.04 -4.83
C GLU A 123 -21.67 -9.64 -5.04
N THR A 124 -22.48 -8.62 -4.72
CA THR A 124 -22.11 -7.21 -4.79
C THR A 124 -22.35 -6.52 -3.47
N GLY A 125 -21.54 -5.51 -3.16
CA GLY A 125 -21.67 -4.66 -1.98
C GLY A 125 -21.35 -3.22 -2.32
N ASN A 126 -21.41 -2.33 -1.31
CA ASN A 126 -21.00 -0.95 -1.44
C ASN A 126 -20.14 -0.56 -0.24
N PHE A 127 -18.93 -0.08 -0.49
CA PHE A 127 -17.96 0.34 0.54
C PHE A 127 -17.41 1.72 0.18
N ALA A 128 -17.43 2.64 1.12
CA ALA A 128 -17.04 4.04 0.92
C ALA A 128 -17.73 4.71 -0.30
N GLY A 129 -18.94 4.25 -0.67
CA GLY A 129 -19.70 4.75 -1.81
C GLY A 129 -19.42 4.05 -3.15
N TYR A 130 -18.51 3.07 -3.19
CA TYR A 130 -18.10 2.36 -4.41
C TYR A 130 -18.72 0.97 -4.50
N ALA A 131 -19.30 0.66 -5.66
CA ALA A 131 -19.79 -0.68 -5.96
C ALA A 131 -18.63 -1.68 -6.00
N SER A 132 -18.79 -2.78 -5.29
CA SER A 132 -17.74 -3.79 -5.13
C SER A 132 -18.28 -5.18 -5.40
N LYS A 133 -17.42 -6.07 -5.92
CA LYS A 133 -17.70 -7.49 -6.17
C LYS A 133 -16.99 -8.33 -5.14
N LYS A 134 -17.63 -9.41 -4.69
CA LYS A 134 -17.06 -10.34 -3.73
C LYS A 134 -16.27 -11.44 -4.41
N LEU A 135 -15.04 -11.65 -3.92
CA LEU A 135 -14.16 -12.76 -4.25
C LEU A 135 -13.86 -13.54 -2.96
N GLU A 136 -13.74 -14.84 -3.03
CA GLU A 136 -13.46 -15.71 -1.90
C GLU A 136 -12.24 -16.56 -2.16
N ILE A 137 -11.29 -16.59 -1.21
CA ILE A 137 -10.14 -17.50 -1.22
C ILE A 137 -10.43 -18.68 -0.31
N TYR A 138 -10.25 -19.86 -0.85
CA TYR A 138 -10.33 -21.13 -0.13
C TYR A 138 -8.94 -21.76 -0.05
N ASP A 139 -8.61 -22.35 1.09
CA ASP A 139 -7.45 -23.21 1.29
C ASP A 139 -7.92 -24.59 1.73
N ASN A 140 -7.59 -25.62 0.95
CA ASN A 140 -8.06 -26.99 1.19
C ASN A 140 -9.58 -27.08 1.38
N GLY A 141 -10.35 -26.27 0.63
CA GLY A 141 -11.81 -26.22 0.67
C GLY A 141 -12.41 -25.43 1.85
N LYS A 142 -11.59 -24.82 2.71
CA LYS A 142 -12.03 -23.94 3.79
C LYS A 142 -11.88 -22.49 3.39
N LEU A 143 -12.90 -21.68 3.62
CA LEU A 143 -12.86 -20.24 3.40
C LEU A 143 -11.80 -19.59 4.30
N GLN A 144 -10.85 -18.87 3.71
CA GLN A 144 -9.76 -18.18 4.40
C GLN A 144 -9.92 -16.67 4.35
N THR A 145 -10.33 -16.15 3.18
CA THR A 145 -10.39 -14.70 2.99
C THR A 145 -11.53 -14.34 2.06
N GLU A 146 -12.22 -13.26 2.38
CA GLU A 146 -13.15 -12.58 1.48
C GLU A 146 -12.57 -11.24 1.06
N TYR A 147 -12.63 -10.95 -0.23
CA TYR A 147 -12.29 -9.65 -0.80
C TYR A 147 -13.52 -9.03 -1.45
N TRP A 148 -13.74 -7.75 -1.18
CA TRP A 148 -14.72 -6.94 -1.89
C TRP A 148 -13.94 -5.90 -2.70
N VAL A 149 -13.85 -6.08 -4.01
CA VAL A 149 -12.99 -5.31 -4.89
C VAL A 149 -13.77 -4.34 -5.78
N SER A 150 -13.20 -3.16 -6.04
CA SER A 150 -13.74 -2.15 -6.94
C SER A 150 -12.66 -1.53 -7.82
N LYS A 151 -12.98 -1.29 -9.10
CA LYS A 151 -12.14 -0.53 -10.04
C LYS A 151 -12.39 0.98 -9.97
N GLU A 152 -13.53 1.40 -9.41
CA GLU A 152 -13.99 2.80 -9.44
C GLU A 152 -13.09 3.79 -8.70
N PRO A 153 -12.39 3.44 -7.59
CA PRO A 153 -11.46 4.37 -6.93
C PRO A 153 -10.35 4.90 -7.84
N GLY A 154 -10.02 4.18 -8.92
CA GLY A 154 -8.97 4.59 -9.86
C GLY A 154 -7.55 4.38 -9.34
N PHE A 155 -7.35 3.39 -8.46
CA PHE A 155 -6.04 3.03 -7.92
C PHE A 155 -5.01 2.77 -9.04
N ALA A 156 -5.42 2.07 -10.11
CA ALA A 156 -4.57 1.76 -11.25
C ALA A 156 -4.18 2.99 -12.09
N ASP A 157 -4.84 4.13 -11.90
CA ASP A 157 -4.47 5.38 -12.57
C ASP A 157 -3.27 6.04 -11.89
N GLU A 158 -3.06 5.77 -10.58
CA GLU A 158 -2.01 6.35 -9.75
C GLU A 158 -0.81 5.42 -9.54
N ILE A 159 -0.98 4.12 -9.70
CA ILE A 159 0.04 3.10 -9.49
C ILE A 159 0.28 2.29 -10.75
N ASP A 160 1.52 2.28 -11.20
CA ASP A 160 2.01 1.39 -12.26
C ASP A 160 2.03 -0.04 -11.73
N LEU A 161 1.01 -0.82 -12.09
CA LEU A 161 0.83 -2.19 -11.63
C LEU A 161 1.97 -3.11 -12.09
N ASP A 162 2.63 -2.80 -13.22
CA ASP A 162 3.80 -3.57 -13.70
C ASP A 162 5.01 -3.37 -12.79
N LYS A 163 5.25 -2.13 -12.32
CA LYS A 163 6.31 -1.85 -11.35
C LYS A 163 6.05 -2.54 -10.03
N MET A 164 4.82 -2.48 -9.54
CA MET A 164 4.42 -3.16 -8.31
C MET A 164 4.56 -4.69 -8.45
N SER A 165 4.08 -5.25 -9.55
CA SER A 165 4.19 -6.68 -9.85
C SER A 165 5.66 -7.15 -9.89
N LYS A 166 6.58 -6.38 -10.46
CA LYS A 166 8.02 -6.70 -10.46
C LYS A 166 8.58 -6.79 -9.04
N LEU A 167 8.25 -5.84 -8.17
CA LEU A 167 8.68 -5.88 -6.76
C LEU A 167 8.11 -7.09 -6.03
N MET A 168 6.82 -7.36 -6.20
CA MET A 168 6.15 -8.51 -5.59
C MET A 168 6.71 -9.86 -6.09
N ASN A 169 7.10 -9.96 -7.36
CA ASN A 169 7.77 -11.15 -7.91
C ASN A 169 9.11 -11.43 -7.23
N GLU A 170 9.87 -10.39 -6.89
CA GLU A 170 11.13 -10.56 -6.16
C GLU A 170 10.89 -11.02 -4.72
N VAL A 171 9.94 -10.41 -4.02
CA VAL A 171 9.53 -10.84 -2.67
C VAL A 171 9.06 -12.30 -2.69
N LYS A 172 8.23 -12.68 -3.67
CA LYS A 172 7.83 -14.08 -3.89
C LYS A 172 9.03 -15.01 -4.03
N ARG A 173 9.99 -14.67 -4.89
CA ARG A 173 11.19 -15.50 -5.10
C ARG A 173 11.99 -15.67 -3.81
N ILE A 174 12.14 -14.62 -3.02
CA ILE A 174 12.79 -14.68 -1.70
C ILE A 174 12.01 -15.62 -0.79
N SER A 175 10.69 -15.48 -0.68
CA SER A 175 9.86 -16.32 0.17
C SER A 175 9.95 -17.81 -0.21
N GLN A 176 9.96 -18.12 -1.49
CA GLN A 176 10.12 -19.50 -2.00
C GLN A 176 11.50 -20.10 -1.66
N ASN A 177 12.57 -19.29 -1.74
CA ASN A 177 13.92 -19.74 -1.39
C ASN A 177 14.07 -20.05 0.11
N ILE A 178 13.43 -19.26 0.96
CA ILE A 178 13.45 -19.46 2.40
C ILE A 178 12.58 -20.68 2.79
N GLY A 179 11.45 -20.87 2.12
CA GLY A 179 10.48 -21.94 2.40
C GLY A 179 9.76 -21.74 3.74
N GLY A 180 9.17 -22.81 4.25
CA GLY A 180 8.37 -22.78 5.48
C GLY A 180 7.02 -22.08 5.30
N SER A 181 6.42 -21.61 6.39
CA SER A 181 5.11 -20.94 6.37
C SER A 181 5.13 -19.56 5.71
N ALA A 182 6.31 -18.98 5.50
CA ALA A 182 6.47 -17.71 4.79
C ALA A 182 6.51 -17.87 3.26
N SER A 183 6.51 -19.12 2.74
CA SER A 183 6.59 -19.37 1.31
C SER A 183 5.28 -19.08 0.60
N ILE A 184 5.33 -18.22 -0.41
CA ILE A 184 4.21 -17.92 -1.31
C ILE A 184 4.30 -18.85 -2.52
N SER A 185 3.31 -19.70 -2.74
CA SER A 185 3.27 -20.57 -3.91
C SER A 185 2.97 -19.78 -5.20
N ASP A 186 3.29 -20.38 -6.36
CA ASP A 186 2.96 -19.75 -7.65
C ASP A 186 1.46 -19.49 -7.79
N ASN A 187 0.65 -20.47 -7.40
CA ASN A 187 -0.81 -20.35 -7.45
C ASN A 187 -1.36 -19.25 -6.53
N GLU A 188 -0.83 -19.10 -5.31
CA GLU A 188 -1.22 -17.98 -4.42
C GLU A 188 -0.87 -16.63 -5.01
N TYR A 189 0.29 -16.54 -5.65
CA TYR A 189 0.71 -15.31 -6.31
C TYR A 189 -0.19 -14.95 -7.50
N GLU A 190 -0.55 -15.93 -8.36
CA GLU A 190 -1.47 -15.73 -9.47
C GLU A 190 -2.86 -15.28 -8.97
N ILE A 191 -3.35 -15.86 -7.89
CA ILE A 191 -4.61 -15.45 -7.24
C ILE A 191 -4.54 -14.00 -6.76
N ILE A 192 -3.45 -13.59 -6.11
CA ILE A 192 -3.28 -12.20 -5.66
C ILE A 192 -3.30 -11.25 -6.86
N GLN A 193 -2.61 -11.57 -7.95
CA GLN A 193 -2.65 -10.76 -9.17
C GLN A 193 -4.08 -10.65 -9.73
N GLU A 194 -4.80 -11.77 -9.83
CA GLU A 194 -6.17 -11.79 -10.33
C GLU A 194 -7.10 -10.91 -9.48
N ILE A 195 -6.93 -10.88 -8.16
CA ILE A 195 -7.70 -10.01 -7.26
C ILE A 195 -7.48 -8.54 -7.62
N TYR A 196 -6.22 -8.10 -7.79
CA TYR A 196 -5.90 -6.71 -8.14
C TYR A 196 -6.33 -6.34 -9.58
N GLU A 197 -6.37 -7.29 -10.50
CA GLU A 197 -6.96 -7.10 -11.83
C GLU A 197 -8.47 -6.87 -11.79
N GLU A 198 -9.18 -7.52 -10.86
CA GLU A 198 -10.61 -7.29 -10.61
C GLU A 198 -10.89 -5.94 -9.93
N GLY A 199 -9.91 -5.39 -9.20
CA GLY A 199 -9.98 -4.07 -8.58
C GLY A 199 -9.21 -3.96 -7.27
N TYR A 200 -9.27 -2.77 -6.67
CA TYR A 200 -8.68 -2.54 -5.34
C TYR A 200 -9.58 -3.12 -4.25
N PRO A 201 -9.02 -3.81 -3.23
CA PRO A 201 -9.79 -4.32 -2.10
C PRO A 201 -10.38 -3.18 -1.25
N MET A 202 -11.70 -3.01 -1.31
CA MET A 202 -12.45 -2.05 -0.50
C MET A 202 -12.78 -2.59 0.88
N LYS A 203 -12.87 -3.92 0.98
CA LYS A 203 -12.98 -4.65 2.24
C LYS A 203 -12.34 -6.01 2.09
N THR A 204 -11.62 -6.43 3.13
CA THR A 204 -11.04 -7.77 3.26
C THR A 204 -11.41 -8.35 4.61
N VAL A 205 -11.83 -9.61 4.63
CA VAL A 205 -12.10 -10.36 5.86
C VAL A 205 -11.19 -11.58 5.88
N TYR A 206 -10.29 -11.63 6.85
CA TYR A 206 -9.41 -12.77 7.10
C TYR A 206 -10.00 -13.65 8.19
N TYR A 207 -10.27 -14.90 7.88
CA TYR A 207 -10.79 -15.87 8.84
C TYR A 207 -9.66 -16.59 9.54
N ALA A 208 -9.67 -16.58 10.87
CA ALA A 208 -8.71 -17.34 11.64
C ALA A 208 -8.97 -18.85 11.51
N PRO A 209 -7.93 -19.70 11.61
CA PRO A 209 -8.12 -21.14 11.66
C PRO A 209 -9.07 -21.57 12.79
N GLU A 210 -9.84 -22.64 12.56
CA GLU A 210 -10.71 -23.28 13.56
C GLU A 210 -11.81 -22.39 14.16
N GLY A 211 -12.17 -21.29 13.49
CA GLY A 211 -13.27 -20.43 13.94
C GLY A 211 -12.90 -19.50 15.11
N ALA A 212 -11.62 -19.21 15.29
CA ALA A 212 -11.12 -18.29 16.32
C ALA A 212 -11.43 -16.79 16.03
N GLY A 213 -12.42 -16.50 15.15
CA GLY A 213 -12.83 -15.16 14.79
C GLY A 213 -12.30 -14.71 13.42
N SER A 214 -12.45 -13.42 13.14
CA SER A 214 -11.98 -12.81 11.90
C SER A 214 -11.37 -11.45 12.16
N VAL A 215 -10.44 -11.03 11.25
CA VAL A 215 -9.93 -9.67 11.15
C VAL A 215 -10.50 -9.04 9.89
N THR A 216 -11.05 -7.86 10.03
CA THR A 216 -11.60 -7.09 8.90
C THR A 216 -10.76 -5.83 8.67
N GLU A 217 -10.42 -5.60 7.42
CA GLU A 217 -9.91 -4.34 6.89
C GLU A 217 -10.98 -3.74 5.97
N GLU A 218 -11.36 -2.49 6.19
CA GLU A 218 -12.42 -1.84 5.42
C GLU A 218 -12.08 -0.40 5.09
N ILE A 219 -12.15 -0.03 3.82
CA ILE A 219 -12.05 1.36 3.37
C ILE A 219 -13.36 2.06 3.70
N ILE A 220 -13.25 3.08 4.55
CA ILE A 220 -14.41 3.86 5.02
C ILE A 220 -14.53 5.22 4.33
N SER A 221 -13.46 5.68 3.66
CA SER A 221 -13.44 6.96 2.95
C SER A 221 -12.44 6.90 1.81
N VAL A 222 -12.81 7.48 0.66
CA VAL A 222 -11.91 7.72 -0.48
C VAL A 222 -12.09 9.16 -0.93
N LYS A 223 -11.00 9.91 -1.02
CA LYS A 223 -10.97 11.30 -1.51
C LYS A 223 -9.98 11.41 -2.65
N LYS A 224 -10.41 11.97 -3.78
CA LYS A 224 -9.53 12.33 -4.89
C LYS A 224 -9.13 13.79 -4.72
N GLN A 225 -7.85 14.02 -4.46
CA GLN A 225 -7.31 15.36 -4.22
C GLN A 225 -5.82 15.39 -4.52
N GLU A 226 -5.28 16.55 -4.82
CA GLU A 226 -3.84 16.75 -4.92
C GLU A 226 -3.20 16.50 -3.54
N ILE A 227 -2.13 15.70 -3.53
CA ILE A 227 -1.37 15.37 -2.33
C ILE A 227 -0.05 16.15 -2.39
N PRO A 228 0.26 17.00 -1.40
CA PRO A 228 1.54 17.71 -1.39
C PRO A 228 2.71 16.74 -1.50
N ALA A 229 3.68 17.02 -2.36
CA ALA A 229 4.85 16.17 -2.56
C ALA A 229 5.62 15.90 -1.24
N ALA A 230 5.53 16.81 -0.28
CA ALA A 230 6.11 16.65 1.05
C ALA A 230 5.54 15.46 1.85
N GLU A 231 4.31 15.02 1.53
CA GLU A 231 3.72 13.83 2.17
C GLU A 231 4.51 12.55 1.86
N PHE A 232 5.18 12.50 0.73
CA PHE A 232 5.99 11.35 0.32
C PHE A 232 7.48 11.50 0.64
N LEU A 233 7.82 12.43 1.55
CA LEU A 233 9.17 12.64 2.04
C LEU A 233 9.27 12.27 3.53
N PRO A 234 10.47 11.91 4.02
CA PRO A 234 10.70 11.78 5.45
C PRO A 234 10.33 13.08 6.17
N PRO A 235 9.72 13.03 7.37
CA PRO A 235 9.37 14.23 8.12
C PRO A 235 10.60 15.09 8.43
N SER A 236 10.46 16.41 8.33
CA SER A 236 11.52 17.35 8.68
C SER A 236 11.88 17.26 10.16
N GLY A 237 13.18 17.37 10.49
CA GLY A 237 13.67 17.31 11.86
C GLY A 237 13.77 15.90 12.45
N TYR A 238 13.58 14.86 11.63
CA TYR A 238 13.85 13.47 12.03
C TYR A 238 15.28 13.10 11.68
N GLU A 239 15.89 12.28 12.54
CA GLU A 239 17.22 11.74 12.31
C GLU A 239 17.15 10.58 11.32
N LYS A 240 18.04 10.59 10.33
CA LYS A 240 18.21 9.47 9.41
C LYS A 240 19.15 8.45 10.01
N ILE A 241 18.68 7.21 10.14
CA ILE A 241 19.53 6.06 10.48
C ILE A 241 19.81 5.21 9.23
N THR A 242 20.83 4.38 9.30
CA THR A 242 21.25 3.48 8.23
C THR A 242 20.73 2.05 8.46
N TYR A 243 20.74 1.23 7.42
CA TYR A 243 20.42 -0.20 7.55
C TYR A 243 21.40 -0.90 8.52
N GLN A 244 22.68 -0.49 8.53
CA GLN A 244 23.68 -1.03 9.43
C GLN A 244 23.38 -0.72 10.90
N ASP A 245 22.79 0.45 11.20
CA ASP A 245 22.42 0.82 12.56
C ASP A 245 21.30 -0.09 13.10
N ILE A 246 20.40 -0.57 12.22
CA ILE A 246 19.38 -1.55 12.61
C ILE A 246 20.03 -2.90 12.94
N LEU A 247 20.94 -3.38 12.10
CA LEU A 247 21.62 -4.68 12.31
C LEU A 247 22.47 -4.68 13.59
N ASN A 248 23.02 -3.54 13.98
CA ASN A 248 23.83 -3.43 15.20
C ASN A 248 23.00 -3.36 16.50
N GLN A 249 21.67 -3.21 16.40
CA GLN A 249 20.75 -3.14 17.56
C GLN A 249 20.08 -4.48 17.89
N GLN A 250 20.28 -5.50 17.05
CA GLN A 250 19.86 -6.88 17.28
C GLN A 250 20.95 -7.67 18.00
#